data_dae3ac6cc269e11bc1f45bdf989b530a
#
_entry.id   dae3ac6cc269e11bc1f45bdf989b530a
#
_cell.length_a   1.000
_cell.length_b   1.000
_cell.length_c   1.000
_cell.angle_alpha   90.00
_cell.angle_beta   90.00
_cell.angle_gamma   90.00
#
_symmetry.space_group_name_H-M   'P 1'
#
loop_
_entity.id
_entity.type
_entity.pdbx_description
1 polymer ?
#
loop_
_entity_poly.entity_id
_entity_poly.type
_entity_poly.pdbx_seq_one_letter_code
_entity_poly.pdbx_strand_id
1 'polypeptide(L)'
;MPSQTIIITGGNTGLGFETAKAIARDQHTLVVIACRSPELGQEAVRKLESAGYRAAYLPLDLSEQTSVRQFVELFRAAEFPPLRGIVCNAGMMNVTTPQTTKEGYETTFAVNHLGHYLLVRLLLDDLTQESCITFVSSGTHDPAQKTGVPNPIYNDAFTVAHDLETGRNAGLRRYSTSKLCNILCTYELSRRLNASGDPRLNSIKVNAINPGMMPTTGLTRTWPKPMQWVSRNIMPLLRLVNDDVHTTQTSGERAAALASGPDAAPGGRYFAKGKAVRSSAQSYDQALQRELWISSAEMTGLPVEIRNGAPP
;
A
#
# COMPACT_ATOMS: atom_id res chain seq x y z
N MET A 1 -21.90 -14.45 -10.87
CA MET A 1 -20.52 -14.18 -11.33
C MET A 1 -20.05 -12.88 -10.70
N PRO A 2 -18.75 -12.68 -10.46
CA PRO A 2 -18.25 -11.41 -9.95
C PRO A 2 -18.58 -10.27 -10.92
N SER A 3 -18.91 -9.10 -10.37
CA SER A 3 -19.24 -7.89 -11.14
C SER A 3 -18.22 -6.78 -10.99
N GLN A 4 -17.22 -6.98 -10.09
CA GLN A 4 -16.15 -6.03 -9.83
C GLN A 4 -14.86 -6.74 -9.42
N THR A 5 -13.74 -6.04 -9.58
CA THR A 5 -12.40 -6.54 -9.21
C THR A 5 -11.74 -5.59 -8.22
N ILE A 6 -11.03 -6.15 -7.26
CA ILE A 6 -10.14 -5.40 -6.34
C ILE A 6 -8.76 -6.03 -6.36
N ILE A 7 -7.73 -5.22 -6.63
CA ILE A 7 -6.32 -5.62 -6.60
C ILE A 7 -5.75 -5.41 -5.20
N ILE A 8 -5.01 -6.41 -4.68
CA ILE A 8 -4.33 -6.31 -3.39
C ILE A 8 -2.86 -6.66 -3.56
N THR A 9 -1.98 -5.67 -3.45
CA THR A 9 -0.54 -5.91 -3.48
C THR A 9 -0.08 -6.59 -2.19
N GLY A 10 0.78 -7.62 -2.29
CA GLY A 10 1.18 -8.43 -1.14
C GLY A 10 0.02 -9.19 -0.48
N GLY A 11 -1.03 -9.50 -1.24
CA GLY A 11 -2.24 -10.19 -0.77
C GLY A 11 -2.03 -11.66 -0.41
N ASN A 12 -0.82 -12.18 -0.54
CA ASN A 12 -0.50 -13.59 -0.30
C ASN A 12 -0.27 -13.93 1.18
N THR A 13 -0.02 -12.97 2.06
CA THR A 13 0.24 -13.23 3.49
C THR A 13 -0.22 -12.07 4.40
N GLY A 14 -0.33 -12.34 5.69
CA GLY A 14 -0.50 -11.34 6.74
C GLY A 14 -1.70 -10.42 6.51
N LEU A 15 -1.48 -9.10 6.65
CA LEU A 15 -2.53 -8.10 6.48
C LEU A 15 -3.20 -8.19 5.11
N GLY A 16 -2.42 -8.31 4.04
CA GLY A 16 -2.94 -8.36 2.67
C GLY A 16 -3.86 -9.56 2.46
N PHE A 17 -3.51 -10.74 3.00
CA PHE A 17 -4.33 -11.94 2.89
C PHE A 17 -5.65 -11.81 3.67
N GLU A 18 -5.60 -11.27 4.90
CA GLU A 18 -6.82 -11.04 5.68
C GLU A 18 -7.71 -9.95 5.05
N THR A 19 -7.10 -8.93 4.44
CA THR A 19 -7.85 -7.93 3.65
C THR A 19 -8.52 -8.59 2.43
N ALA A 20 -7.78 -9.43 1.70
CA ALA A 20 -8.30 -10.19 0.57
C ALA A 20 -9.49 -11.06 0.97
N LYS A 21 -9.34 -11.80 2.07
CA LYS A 21 -10.38 -12.66 2.63
C LYS A 21 -11.62 -11.86 3.06
N ALA A 22 -11.43 -10.70 3.68
CA ALA A 22 -12.53 -9.84 4.12
C ALA A 22 -13.32 -9.27 2.93
N ILE A 23 -12.62 -8.79 1.88
CA ILE A 23 -13.22 -8.29 0.65
C ILE A 23 -13.95 -9.41 -0.11
N ALA A 24 -13.34 -10.59 -0.21
CA ALA A 24 -13.90 -11.73 -0.94
C ALA A 24 -15.17 -12.34 -0.31
N ARG A 25 -15.55 -11.94 0.91
CA ARG A 25 -16.87 -12.28 1.49
C ARG A 25 -18.02 -11.75 0.64
N ASP A 26 -17.81 -10.64 -0.06
CA ASP A 26 -18.73 -10.19 -1.11
C ASP A 26 -18.54 -11.06 -2.36
N GLN A 27 -19.51 -11.94 -2.61
CA GLN A 27 -19.50 -12.89 -3.74
C GLN A 27 -19.53 -12.19 -5.12
N HIS A 28 -19.82 -10.91 -5.17
CA HIS A 28 -19.75 -10.10 -6.39
C HIS A 28 -18.35 -9.55 -6.68
N THR A 29 -17.40 -9.78 -5.79
CA THR A 29 -16.03 -9.28 -5.91
C THR A 29 -15.03 -10.39 -6.29
N LEU A 30 -14.29 -10.19 -7.37
CA LEU A 30 -13.06 -10.91 -7.67
C LEU A 30 -11.88 -10.22 -6.99
N VAL A 31 -11.14 -10.95 -6.18
CA VAL A 31 -9.91 -10.43 -5.55
C VAL A 31 -8.69 -10.88 -6.34
N VAL A 32 -7.89 -9.93 -6.82
CA VAL A 32 -6.62 -10.22 -7.51
C VAL A 32 -5.47 -10.08 -6.49
N ILE A 33 -4.83 -11.21 -6.19
CA ILE A 33 -3.62 -11.29 -5.37
C ILE A 33 -2.42 -10.92 -6.23
N ALA A 34 -1.84 -9.75 -5.99
CA ALA A 34 -0.66 -9.26 -6.69
C ALA A 34 0.57 -9.42 -5.80
N CYS A 35 1.46 -10.34 -6.10
CA CYS A 35 2.69 -10.57 -5.31
C CYS A 35 3.81 -11.18 -6.15
N ARG A 36 5.03 -11.12 -5.60
CA ARG A 36 6.25 -11.51 -6.30
C ARG A 36 6.42 -13.03 -6.47
N SER A 37 6.05 -13.84 -5.47
CA SER A 37 6.20 -15.29 -5.53
C SER A 37 4.96 -15.95 -6.13
N PRO A 38 5.07 -16.65 -7.29
CA PRO A 38 3.96 -17.39 -7.87
C PRO A 38 3.41 -18.48 -6.94
N GLU A 39 4.28 -19.19 -6.25
CA GLU A 39 3.90 -20.29 -5.35
C GLU A 39 3.02 -19.80 -4.21
N LEU A 40 3.45 -18.70 -3.54
CA LEU A 40 2.70 -18.11 -2.42
C LEU A 40 1.42 -17.42 -2.89
N GLY A 41 1.44 -16.81 -4.08
CA GLY A 41 0.26 -16.18 -4.67
C GLY A 41 -0.82 -17.22 -5.01
N GLN A 42 -0.44 -18.29 -5.69
CA GLN A 42 -1.33 -19.39 -6.04
C GLN A 42 -1.83 -20.15 -4.79
N GLU A 43 -0.98 -20.30 -3.76
CA GLU A 43 -1.42 -20.89 -2.49
C GLU A 43 -2.49 -20.02 -1.81
N ALA A 44 -2.34 -18.70 -1.82
CA ALA A 44 -3.33 -17.77 -1.29
C ALA A 44 -4.65 -17.87 -2.05
N VAL A 45 -4.61 -17.94 -3.38
CA VAL A 45 -5.81 -18.15 -4.22
C VAL A 45 -6.49 -19.46 -3.85
N ARG A 46 -5.76 -20.58 -3.81
CA ARG A 46 -6.36 -21.89 -3.41
C ARG A 46 -7.02 -21.82 -2.04
N LYS A 47 -6.44 -21.12 -1.06
CA LYS A 47 -7.06 -20.95 0.27
C LYS A 47 -8.36 -20.15 0.22
N LEU A 48 -8.42 -19.11 -0.59
CA LEU A 48 -9.62 -18.31 -0.78
C LEU A 48 -10.71 -19.10 -1.52
N GLU A 49 -10.36 -19.80 -2.59
CA GLU A 49 -11.28 -20.66 -3.34
C GLU A 49 -11.83 -21.83 -2.51
N SER A 50 -10.99 -22.44 -1.67
CA SER A 50 -11.43 -23.50 -0.74
C SER A 50 -12.44 -23.00 0.29
N ALA A 51 -12.44 -21.68 0.57
CA ALA A 51 -13.43 -21.02 1.42
C ALA A 51 -14.65 -20.52 0.62
N GLY A 52 -14.75 -20.85 -0.68
CA GLY A 52 -15.85 -20.48 -1.55
C GLY A 52 -15.75 -19.05 -2.12
N TYR A 53 -14.58 -18.40 -2.03
CA TYR A 53 -14.37 -17.05 -2.51
C TYR A 53 -13.83 -17.03 -3.96
N ARG A 54 -13.94 -15.88 -4.62
CA ARG A 54 -13.43 -15.66 -5.98
C ARG A 54 -12.09 -14.93 -5.90
N ALA A 55 -11.03 -15.57 -6.37
CA ALA A 55 -9.68 -15.00 -6.36
C ALA A 55 -8.90 -15.38 -7.62
N ALA A 56 -7.95 -14.51 -7.99
CA ALA A 56 -6.98 -14.75 -9.05
C ALA A 56 -5.59 -14.30 -8.58
N TYR A 57 -4.54 -14.79 -9.22
CA TYR A 57 -3.17 -14.38 -8.97
C TYR A 57 -2.58 -13.75 -10.23
N LEU A 58 -1.88 -12.63 -10.07
CA LEU A 58 -0.99 -12.05 -11.08
C LEU A 58 0.38 -11.71 -10.45
N PRO A 59 1.49 -11.97 -11.19
CA PRO A 59 2.83 -11.68 -10.70
C PRO A 59 3.08 -10.17 -10.64
N LEU A 60 3.65 -9.68 -9.52
CA LEU A 60 4.00 -8.28 -9.33
C LEU A 60 5.22 -8.16 -8.43
N ASP A 61 6.33 -7.62 -8.94
CA ASP A 61 7.45 -7.14 -8.15
C ASP A 61 7.50 -5.60 -8.19
N LEU A 62 7.17 -4.97 -7.06
CA LEU A 62 7.16 -3.50 -6.93
C LEU A 62 8.57 -2.89 -6.90
N SER A 63 9.61 -3.70 -6.77
CA SER A 63 11.00 -3.23 -6.86
C SER A 63 11.48 -3.08 -8.32
N GLU A 64 10.71 -3.52 -9.30
CA GLU A 64 11.04 -3.48 -10.72
C GLU A 64 9.93 -2.76 -11.51
N GLN A 65 10.22 -1.60 -12.06
CA GLN A 65 9.23 -0.83 -12.83
C GLN A 65 8.70 -1.60 -14.04
N THR A 66 9.55 -2.40 -14.68
CA THR A 66 9.17 -3.28 -15.80
C THR A 66 8.12 -4.29 -15.35
N SER A 67 8.28 -4.90 -14.16
CA SER A 67 7.30 -5.84 -13.60
C SER A 67 5.95 -5.18 -13.33
N VAL A 68 5.96 -3.92 -12.83
CA VAL A 68 4.72 -3.17 -12.61
C VAL A 68 3.98 -2.91 -13.93
N ARG A 69 4.70 -2.55 -15.00
CA ARG A 69 4.10 -2.34 -16.33
C ARG A 69 3.55 -3.64 -16.91
N GLN A 70 4.30 -4.73 -16.81
CA GLN A 70 3.86 -6.07 -17.24
C GLN A 70 2.61 -6.54 -16.46
N PHE A 71 2.56 -6.26 -15.16
CA PHE A 71 1.36 -6.56 -14.36
C PHE A 71 0.11 -5.86 -14.92
N VAL A 72 0.22 -4.60 -15.30
CA VAL A 72 -0.90 -3.83 -15.87
C VAL A 72 -1.35 -4.43 -17.21
N GLU A 73 -0.39 -4.81 -18.06
CA GLU A 73 -0.69 -5.51 -19.33
C GLU A 73 -1.40 -6.84 -19.09
N LEU A 74 -0.90 -7.66 -18.18
CA LEU A 74 -1.52 -8.93 -17.79
C LEU A 74 -2.91 -8.74 -17.20
N PHE A 75 -3.10 -7.71 -16.37
CA PHE A 75 -4.39 -7.39 -15.79
C PHE A 75 -5.43 -7.05 -16.87
N ARG A 76 -5.05 -6.21 -17.84
CA ARG A 76 -5.92 -5.83 -18.96
C ARG A 76 -6.23 -7.01 -19.88
N ALA A 77 -5.27 -7.88 -20.13
CA ALA A 77 -5.45 -9.07 -20.96
C ALA A 77 -6.29 -10.17 -20.28
N ALA A 78 -6.43 -10.15 -18.97
CA ALA A 78 -7.17 -11.18 -18.21
C ALA A 78 -8.71 -11.04 -18.29
N GLU A 79 -9.22 -9.99 -18.91
CA GLU A 79 -10.67 -9.73 -19.05
C GLU A 79 -11.45 -9.87 -17.73
N PHE A 80 -10.85 -9.42 -16.61
CA PHE A 80 -11.51 -9.42 -15.32
C PHE A 80 -12.69 -8.45 -15.29
N PRO A 81 -13.65 -8.62 -14.36
CA PRO A 81 -14.68 -7.62 -14.10
C PRO A 81 -14.08 -6.22 -13.85
N PRO A 82 -14.87 -5.13 -14.04
CA PRO A 82 -14.39 -3.76 -13.87
C PRO A 82 -13.62 -3.52 -12.57
N LEU A 83 -12.52 -2.76 -12.65
CA LEU A 83 -11.67 -2.45 -11.50
C LEU A 83 -12.34 -1.42 -10.60
N ARG A 84 -12.62 -1.82 -9.35
CA ARG A 84 -13.28 -0.99 -8.32
C ARG A 84 -12.37 -0.58 -7.19
N GLY A 85 -11.20 -1.18 -7.06
CA GLY A 85 -10.31 -0.81 -5.98
C GLY A 85 -8.90 -1.35 -6.09
N ILE A 86 -7.97 -0.62 -5.46
CA ILE A 86 -6.57 -1.01 -5.32
C ILE A 86 -6.15 -0.84 -3.86
N VAL A 87 -5.69 -1.93 -3.25
CA VAL A 87 -5.08 -1.90 -1.91
C VAL A 87 -3.56 -1.98 -2.06
N CYS A 88 -2.89 -0.84 -1.91
CA CYS A 88 -1.44 -0.69 -1.89
C CYS A 88 -0.90 -1.15 -0.53
N ASN A 89 -0.90 -2.48 -0.31
CA ASN A 89 -0.57 -3.08 0.97
C ASN A 89 0.85 -3.61 1.05
N ALA A 90 1.43 -4.09 -0.04
CA ALA A 90 2.78 -4.63 -0.03
C ALA A 90 3.77 -3.64 0.61
N GLY A 91 4.74 -4.19 1.33
CA GLY A 91 5.75 -3.37 1.96
C GLY A 91 6.87 -4.20 2.55
N MET A 92 8.00 -3.57 2.65
CA MET A 92 9.19 -4.16 3.26
C MET A 92 9.85 -3.19 4.24
N MET A 93 10.64 -3.74 5.13
CA MET A 93 11.49 -3.00 6.06
C MET A 93 12.86 -3.67 6.07
N ASN A 94 13.83 -3.07 5.40
CA ASN A 94 15.20 -3.56 5.39
C ASN A 94 16.02 -2.84 6.47
N VAL A 95 16.37 -3.57 7.51
CA VAL A 95 17.17 -3.07 8.67
C VAL A 95 18.62 -3.54 8.63
N THR A 96 19.04 -4.19 7.55
CA THR A 96 20.39 -4.65 7.30
C THR A 96 21.12 -3.71 6.34
N THR A 97 21.90 -4.24 5.43
CA THR A 97 22.57 -3.48 4.38
C THR A 97 21.54 -2.92 3.39
N PRO A 98 21.54 -1.61 3.11
CA PRO A 98 20.66 -1.04 2.10
C PRO A 98 20.93 -1.68 0.73
N GLN A 99 19.88 -1.80 -0.06
CA GLN A 99 19.94 -2.34 -1.42
C GLN A 99 19.29 -1.34 -2.37
N THR A 100 19.71 -1.39 -3.63
CA THR A 100 19.09 -0.60 -4.70
C THR A 100 18.35 -1.50 -5.68
N THR A 101 17.35 -0.94 -6.32
CA THR A 101 16.66 -1.56 -7.46
C THR A 101 17.52 -1.52 -8.72
N LYS A 102 17.06 -2.12 -9.80
CA LYS A 102 17.73 -2.03 -11.11
C LYS A 102 17.81 -0.60 -11.63
N GLU A 103 16.83 0.23 -11.26
CA GLU A 103 16.77 1.66 -11.59
C GLU A 103 17.66 2.53 -10.68
N GLY A 104 18.32 1.95 -9.66
CA GLY A 104 19.23 2.64 -8.76
C GLY A 104 18.60 3.24 -7.50
N TYR A 105 17.31 3.01 -7.23
CA TYR A 105 16.61 3.56 -6.07
C TYR A 105 16.70 2.64 -4.85
N GLU A 106 16.73 3.24 -3.65
CA GLU A 106 16.70 2.49 -2.38
C GLU A 106 15.44 1.62 -2.32
N THR A 107 15.64 0.33 -2.01
CA THR A 107 14.60 -0.69 -2.20
C THR A 107 13.37 -0.50 -1.31
N THR A 108 13.51 0.05 -0.08
CA THR A 108 12.36 0.29 0.81
C THR A 108 11.47 1.40 0.26
N PHE A 109 12.06 2.49 -0.21
CA PHE A 109 11.34 3.58 -0.88
C PHE A 109 10.71 3.08 -2.18
N ALA A 110 11.48 2.35 -3.00
CA ALA A 110 11.00 1.84 -4.27
C ALA A 110 9.79 0.92 -4.11
N VAL A 111 9.85 -0.07 -3.20
CA VAL A 111 8.75 -1.03 -2.99
C VAL A 111 7.55 -0.39 -2.29
N ASN A 112 7.80 0.36 -1.20
CA ASN A 112 6.71 0.85 -0.35
C ASN A 112 5.95 2.02 -0.98
N HIS A 113 6.64 2.84 -1.79
CA HIS A 113 6.06 4.04 -2.39
C HIS A 113 6.10 4.03 -3.91
N LEU A 114 7.28 4.03 -4.54
CA LEU A 114 7.43 4.32 -5.97
C LEU A 114 6.74 3.30 -6.88
N GLY A 115 6.84 2.00 -6.56
CA GLY A 115 6.16 0.92 -7.28
C GLY A 115 4.63 1.01 -7.16
N HIS A 116 4.12 1.40 -5.99
CA HIS A 116 2.68 1.65 -5.83
C HIS A 116 2.22 2.91 -6.57
N TYR A 117 3.02 3.99 -6.52
CA TYR A 117 2.76 5.18 -7.32
C TYR A 117 2.62 4.83 -8.80
N LEU A 118 3.59 4.10 -9.36
CA LEU A 118 3.56 3.67 -10.75
C LEU A 118 2.33 2.80 -11.06
N LEU A 119 2.05 1.79 -10.22
CA LEU A 119 0.91 0.90 -10.38
C LEU A 119 -0.41 1.66 -10.42
N VAL A 120 -0.64 2.53 -9.42
CA VAL A 120 -1.87 3.33 -9.31
C VAL A 120 -2.00 4.26 -10.52
N ARG A 121 -0.92 4.96 -10.91
CA ARG A 121 -0.92 5.90 -12.04
C ARG A 121 -1.25 5.22 -13.37
N LEU A 122 -0.75 4.00 -13.59
CA LEU A 122 -1.02 3.22 -14.81
C LEU A 122 -2.44 2.66 -14.85
N LEU A 123 -3.05 2.39 -13.69
CA LEU A 123 -4.41 1.82 -13.59
C LEU A 123 -5.51 2.86 -13.38
N LEU A 124 -5.20 4.17 -13.36
CA LEU A 124 -6.23 5.20 -13.15
C LEU A 124 -7.34 5.17 -14.20
N ASP A 125 -7.01 4.84 -15.43
CA ASP A 125 -7.98 4.78 -16.53
C ASP A 125 -8.81 3.50 -16.51
N ASP A 126 -8.34 2.45 -15.82
CA ASP A 126 -9.06 1.19 -15.63
C ASP A 126 -10.07 1.26 -14.47
N LEU A 127 -9.92 2.23 -13.56
CA LEU A 127 -10.81 2.40 -12.41
C LEU A 127 -12.16 2.97 -12.82
N THR A 128 -13.21 2.34 -12.32
CA THR A 128 -14.60 2.82 -12.52
C THR A 128 -14.94 3.97 -11.58
N GLN A 129 -16.15 4.56 -11.76
CA GLN A 129 -16.68 5.56 -10.81
C GLN A 129 -16.76 4.98 -9.40
N GLU A 130 -16.61 5.86 -8.39
CA GLU A 130 -16.67 5.51 -6.95
C GLU A 130 -15.66 4.44 -6.51
N SER A 131 -14.60 4.22 -7.27
CA SER A 131 -13.53 3.30 -6.91
C SER A 131 -12.74 3.78 -5.70
N CYS A 132 -12.06 2.85 -5.03
CA CYS A 132 -11.28 3.15 -3.84
C CYS A 132 -9.80 2.79 -4.03
N ILE A 133 -8.90 3.69 -3.65
CA ILE A 133 -7.47 3.45 -3.56
C ILE A 133 -7.06 3.57 -2.09
N THR A 134 -6.51 2.50 -1.51
CA THR A 134 -6.11 2.49 -0.11
C THR A 134 -4.63 2.24 0.02
N PHE A 135 -3.88 3.21 0.54
CA PHE A 135 -2.46 3.05 0.86
C PHE A 135 -2.27 2.58 2.30
N VAL A 136 -1.55 1.48 2.49
CA VAL A 136 -1.17 1.02 3.82
C VAL A 136 0.05 1.80 4.30
N SER A 137 -0.16 2.67 5.28
CA SER A 137 0.87 3.42 5.99
C SER A 137 1.18 2.75 7.35
N SER A 138 1.64 3.52 8.33
CA SER A 138 1.98 3.06 9.67
C SER A 138 1.99 4.26 10.64
N GLY A 139 1.77 4.04 11.91
CA GLY A 139 1.96 5.05 12.96
C GLY A 139 3.40 5.60 13.02
N THR A 140 4.39 4.87 12.46
CA THR A 140 5.80 5.31 12.42
C THR A 140 6.04 6.56 11.56
N HIS A 141 5.08 6.96 10.72
CA HIS A 141 5.16 8.21 9.94
C HIS A 141 5.03 9.47 10.82
N ASP A 142 4.55 9.33 12.03
CA ASP A 142 4.22 10.45 12.91
C ASP A 142 5.12 10.45 14.16
N PRO A 143 6.02 11.44 14.30
CA PRO A 143 6.86 11.58 15.49
C PRO A 143 6.07 11.66 16.80
N ALA A 144 4.85 12.16 16.77
CA ALA A 144 3.99 12.29 17.95
C ALA A 144 3.53 10.93 18.51
N GLN A 145 3.52 9.88 17.69
CA GLN A 145 3.07 8.53 18.08
C GLN A 145 4.07 7.78 18.98
N LYS A 146 5.32 8.24 19.12
CA LYS A 146 6.38 7.64 19.97
C LYS A 146 6.48 6.12 19.83
N THR A 147 6.49 5.63 18.60
CA THR A 147 6.43 4.19 18.28
C THR A 147 7.69 3.40 18.67
N GLY A 148 8.74 4.06 19.15
CA GLY A 148 10.05 3.45 19.42
C GLY A 148 10.88 3.19 18.14
N VAL A 149 10.37 3.57 16.97
CA VAL A 149 11.06 3.54 15.69
C VAL A 149 11.57 4.96 15.38
N PRO A 150 12.78 5.14 14.77
CA PRO A 150 13.25 6.45 14.38
C PRO A 150 12.23 7.24 13.55
N ASN A 151 12.13 8.53 13.83
CA ASN A 151 11.23 9.43 13.13
C ASN A 151 11.55 9.48 11.63
N PRO A 152 10.54 9.70 10.77
CA PRO A 152 10.77 9.94 9.36
C PRO A 152 11.61 11.18 9.13
N ILE A 153 12.43 11.16 8.09
CA ILE A 153 13.15 12.33 7.56
C ILE A 153 12.79 12.44 6.09
N TYR A 154 12.06 13.47 5.74
CA TYR A 154 11.69 13.76 4.36
C TYR A 154 11.92 15.25 4.06
N ASN A 155 12.87 15.53 3.19
CA ASN A 155 13.14 16.86 2.65
C ASN A 155 12.78 16.90 1.16
N ASP A 156 13.18 15.89 0.42
CA ASP A 156 12.89 15.68 -1.00
C ASP A 156 12.96 14.18 -1.35
N ALA A 157 12.31 13.80 -2.43
CA ALA A 157 12.22 12.41 -2.86
C ALA A 157 13.55 11.86 -3.41
N PHE A 158 14.39 12.72 -4.01
CA PHE A 158 15.69 12.30 -4.54
C PHE A 158 16.61 11.81 -3.43
N THR A 159 16.71 12.59 -2.33
CA THR A 159 17.48 12.20 -1.15
C THR A 159 16.99 10.89 -0.56
N VAL A 160 15.67 10.70 -0.45
CA VAL A 160 15.08 9.46 0.08
C VAL A 160 15.33 8.26 -0.84
N ALA A 161 15.22 8.47 -2.15
CA ALA A 161 15.46 7.43 -3.15
C ALA A 161 16.91 6.95 -3.22
N HIS A 162 17.86 7.73 -2.67
CA HIS A 162 19.29 7.43 -2.69
C HIS A 162 19.90 7.32 -1.27
N ASP A 163 19.07 7.18 -0.22
CA ASP A 163 19.55 6.97 1.16
C ASP A 163 20.09 5.56 1.33
N LEU A 164 21.43 5.43 1.23
CA LEU A 164 22.16 4.20 1.43
C LEU A 164 22.93 4.18 2.77
N GLU A 165 22.51 5.00 3.74
CA GLU A 165 23.07 4.97 5.08
C GLU A 165 22.94 3.57 5.70
N THR A 166 24.02 3.05 6.28
CA THR A 166 24.04 1.72 6.88
C THR A 166 23.59 1.75 8.35
N GLY A 167 23.18 0.59 8.84
CA GLY A 167 22.80 0.40 10.23
C GLY A 167 21.29 0.28 10.45
N ARG A 168 20.95 -0.37 11.56
CA ARG A 168 19.57 -0.70 11.90
C ARG A 168 18.66 0.52 11.98
N ASN A 169 19.12 1.59 12.61
CA ASN A 169 18.31 2.80 12.77
C ASN A 169 18.08 3.51 11.45
N ALA A 170 19.05 3.51 10.53
CA ALA A 170 18.87 4.04 9.18
C ALA A 170 17.80 3.25 8.42
N GLY A 171 17.84 1.90 8.48
CA GLY A 171 16.81 1.06 7.86
C GLY A 171 15.42 1.27 8.44
N LEU A 172 15.29 1.43 9.75
CA LEU A 172 14.02 1.76 10.41
C LEU A 172 13.52 3.16 10.01
N ARG A 173 14.42 4.14 9.90
CA ARG A 173 14.09 5.49 9.45
C ARG A 173 13.60 5.49 8.00
N ARG A 174 14.27 4.79 7.08
CA ARG A 174 13.79 4.62 5.69
C ARG A 174 12.37 4.07 5.64
N TYR A 175 12.08 3.07 6.47
CA TYR A 175 10.72 2.54 6.59
C TYR A 175 9.73 3.63 7.04
N SER A 176 10.01 4.35 8.15
CA SER A 176 9.16 5.43 8.64
C SER A 176 8.93 6.51 7.58
N THR A 177 10.01 6.90 6.86
CA THR A 177 9.95 7.88 5.77
C THR A 177 9.10 7.37 4.60
N SER A 178 9.23 6.10 4.21
CA SER A 178 8.39 5.52 3.15
C SER A 178 6.91 5.52 3.52
N LYS A 179 6.59 5.38 4.83
CA LYS A 179 5.19 5.43 5.31
C LYS A 179 4.64 6.86 5.35
N LEU A 180 5.49 7.86 5.56
CA LEU A 180 5.14 9.26 5.36
C LEU A 180 4.89 9.56 3.87
N CYS A 181 5.75 9.06 2.97
CA CYS A 181 5.56 9.21 1.52
C CYS A 181 4.20 8.67 1.06
N ASN A 182 3.74 7.55 1.61
CA ASN A 182 2.42 7.01 1.28
C ASN A 182 1.28 7.97 1.65
N ILE A 183 1.40 8.72 2.75
CA ILE A 183 0.37 9.70 3.15
C ILE A 183 0.46 10.97 2.31
N LEU A 184 1.68 11.48 2.07
CA LEU A 184 1.90 12.62 1.17
C LEU A 184 1.29 12.34 -0.21
N CYS A 185 1.58 11.15 -0.77
CA CYS A 185 1.02 10.70 -2.04
C CYS A 185 -0.50 10.55 -2.00
N THR A 186 -1.08 10.02 -0.91
CA THR A 186 -2.53 9.91 -0.72
C THR A 186 -3.21 11.27 -0.83
N TYR A 187 -2.69 12.28 -0.16
CA TYR A 187 -3.26 13.62 -0.15
C TYR A 187 -3.10 14.33 -1.49
N GLU A 188 -1.93 14.22 -2.11
CA GLU A 188 -1.70 14.81 -3.44
C GLU A 188 -2.57 14.16 -4.51
N LEU A 189 -2.63 12.83 -4.55
CA LEU A 189 -3.46 12.12 -5.52
C LEU A 189 -4.93 12.48 -5.35
N SER A 190 -5.45 12.48 -4.12
CA SER A 190 -6.83 12.87 -3.85
C SER A 190 -7.14 14.29 -4.34
N ARG A 191 -6.22 15.24 -4.08
CA ARG A 191 -6.39 16.62 -4.53
C ARG A 191 -6.39 16.73 -6.07
N ARG A 192 -5.47 16.01 -6.75
CA ARG A 192 -5.39 16.02 -8.21
C ARG A 192 -6.61 15.39 -8.87
N LEU A 193 -7.10 14.29 -8.32
CA LEU A 193 -8.33 13.64 -8.82
C LEU A 193 -9.54 14.58 -8.67
N ASN A 194 -9.68 15.22 -7.51
CA ASN A 194 -10.77 16.19 -7.27
C ASN A 194 -10.68 17.44 -8.16
N ALA A 195 -9.49 17.80 -8.61
CA ALA A 195 -9.26 18.96 -9.48
C ALA A 195 -9.26 18.61 -10.98
N SER A 196 -9.42 17.34 -11.35
CA SER A 196 -9.26 16.87 -12.74
C SER A 196 -10.35 17.36 -13.70
N GLY A 197 -11.52 17.73 -13.19
CA GLY A 197 -12.69 18.05 -14.03
C GLY A 197 -13.40 16.83 -14.64
N ASP A 198 -12.85 15.62 -14.50
CA ASP A 198 -13.45 14.37 -14.93
C ASP A 198 -14.33 13.80 -13.80
N PRO A 199 -15.66 13.66 -13.97
CA PRO A 199 -16.57 13.15 -12.94
C PRO A 199 -16.20 11.75 -12.45
N ARG A 200 -15.63 10.90 -13.30
CA ARG A 200 -15.17 9.55 -12.93
C ARG A 200 -13.99 9.66 -11.97
N LEU A 201 -12.97 10.44 -12.30
CA LEU A 201 -11.79 10.64 -11.47
C LEU A 201 -12.15 11.32 -10.14
N ASN A 202 -13.04 12.33 -10.18
CA ASN A 202 -13.49 13.04 -8.97
C ASN A 202 -14.24 12.11 -7.99
N SER A 203 -14.84 11.04 -8.46
CA SER A 203 -15.56 10.07 -7.62
C SER A 203 -14.64 9.06 -6.94
N ILE A 204 -13.37 8.94 -7.38
CA ILE A 204 -12.41 7.98 -6.82
C ILE A 204 -11.95 8.45 -5.44
N LYS A 205 -12.08 7.57 -4.45
CA LYS A 205 -11.71 7.85 -3.06
C LYS A 205 -10.32 7.32 -2.77
N VAL A 206 -9.39 8.21 -2.38
CA VAL A 206 -8.00 7.85 -2.05
C VAL A 206 -7.76 8.05 -0.57
N ASN A 207 -7.44 7.00 0.17
CA ASN A 207 -7.23 7.06 1.61
C ASN A 207 -5.96 6.32 2.03
N ALA A 208 -5.41 6.69 3.19
CA ALA A 208 -4.33 5.96 3.84
C ALA A 208 -4.82 5.32 5.15
N ILE A 209 -4.27 4.15 5.48
CA ILE A 209 -4.60 3.45 6.73
C ILE A 209 -3.34 3.06 7.51
N ASN A 210 -3.39 3.29 8.83
CA ASN A 210 -2.52 2.61 9.79
C ASN A 210 -3.24 1.35 10.28
N PRO A 211 -2.76 0.17 9.93
CA PRO A 211 -3.39 -1.08 10.37
C PRO A 211 -3.14 -1.40 11.84
N GLY A 212 -2.31 -0.61 12.54
CA GLY A 212 -1.83 -0.90 13.89
C GLY A 212 -0.62 -1.83 13.90
N MET A 213 -0.14 -2.12 15.11
CA MET A 213 0.98 -3.04 15.30
C MET A 213 0.50 -4.49 15.18
N MET A 214 1.09 -5.22 14.24
CA MET A 214 0.79 -6.64 14.00
C MET A 214 2.07 -7.47 14.12
N PRO A 215 2.36 -8.02 15.31
CA PRO A 215 3.62 -8.70 15.58
C PRO A 215 3.90 -9.92 14.70
N THR A 216 2.86 -10.53 14.13
CA THR A 216 2.93 -11.78 13.36
C THR A 216 3.13 -11.58 11.86
N THR A 217 3.32 -10.35 11.37
CA THR A 217 3.47 -10.08 9.94
C THR A 217 4.89 -10.38 9.42
N GLY A 218 5.00 -10.59 8.11
CA GLY A 218 6.27 -10.82 7.42
C GLY A 218 7.28 -9.66 7.46
N LEU A 219 6.93 -8.50 8.02
CA LEU A 219 7.83 -7.35 8.18
C LEU A 219 9.04 -7.65 9.07
N THR A 220 8.92 -8.62 10.00
CA THR A 220 9.99 -9.03 10.92
C THR A 220 10.88 -10.14 10.37
N ARG A 221 10.66 -10.61 9.14
CA ARG A 221 11.43 -11.74 8.56
C ARG A 221 12.93 -11.49 8.42
N THR A 222 13.37 -10.23 8.35
CA THR A 222 14.79 -9.83 8.31
C THR A 222 15.41 -9.70 9.71
N TRP A 223 14.64 -9.87 10.76
CA TRP A 223 15.12 -9.80 12.13
C TRP A 223 15.88 -11.08 12.51
N PRO A 224 16.82 -11.02 13.50
CA PRO A 224 17.45 -12.22 14.06
C PRO A 224 16.42 -13.21 14.60
N LYS A 225 16.68 -14.51 14.43
CA LYS A 225 15.74 -15.59 14.84
C LYS A 225 15.17 -15.45 16.28
N PRO A 226 15.96 -15.09 17.32
CA PRO A 226 15.41 -14.87 18.66
C PRO A 226 14.39 -13.74 18.70
N MET A 227 14.63 -12.64 17.98
CA MET A 227 13.70 -11.52 17.93
C MET A 227 12.43 -11.85 17.12
N GLN A 228 12.54 -12.68 16.08
CA GLN A 228 11.38 -13.21 15.38
C GLN A 228 10.51 -14.08 16.31
N TRP A 229 11.13 -14.89 17.16
CA TRP A 229 10.42 -15.72 18.14
C TRP A 229 9.68 -14.84 19.16
N VAL A 230 10.33 -13.83 19.72
CA VAL A 230 9.71 -12.83 20.63
C VAL A 230 8.55 -12.13 19.96
N SER A 231 8.73 -11.68 18.72
CA SER A 231 7.68 -11.02 17.93
C SER A 231 6.46 -11.91 17.74
N ARG A 232 6.64 -13.20 17.50
CA ARG A 232 5.55 -14.14 17.23
C ARG A 232 4.84 -14.64 18.48
N ASN A 233 5.56 -14.79 19.62
CA ASN A 233 5.03 -15.48 20.79
C ASN A 233 4.75 -14.56 21.98
N ILE A 234 5.52 -13.48 22.16
CA ILE A 234 5.39 -12.57 23.31
C ILE A 234 4.64 -11.30 22.92
N MET A 235 5.03 -10.65 21.81
CA MET A 235 4.41 -9.39 21.41
C MET A 235 2.89 -9.44 21.20
N PRO A 236 2.27 -10.54 20.74
CA PRO A 236 0.80 -10.62 20.67
C PRO A 236 0.10 -10.47 22.03
N LEU A 237 0.79 -10.77 23.14
CA LEU A 237 0.24 -10.58 24.50
C LEU A 237 0.12 -9.09 24.87
N LEU A 238 0.88 -8.21 24.22
CA LEU A 238 0.81 -6.77 24.42
C LEU A 238 -0.58 -6.18 24.06
N ARG A 239 -1.39 -6.91 23.27
CA ARG A 239 -2.78 -6.52 22.99
C ARG A 239 -3.66 -6.36 24.25
N LEU A 240 -3.26 -6.99 25.36
CA LEU A 240 -3.99 -6.89 26.62
C LEU A 240 -3.76 -5.55 27.34
N VAL A 241 -2.69 -4.84 26.98
CA VAL A 241 -2.28 -3.60 27.64
C VAL A 241 -2.02 -2.44 26.66
N ASN A 242 -2.12 -2.70 25.37
CA ASN A 242 -1.87 -1.70 24.33
C ASN A 242 -2.91 -1.84 23.19
N ASP A 243 -3.78 -0.84 23.10
CA ASP A 243 -4.86 -0.76 22.11
C ASP A 243 -4.37 -0.60 20.66
N ASP A 244 -3.08 -0.38 20.42
CA ASP A 244 -2.50 -0.31 19.07
C ASP A 244 -2.08 -1.68 18.53
N VAL A 245 -2.09 -2.72 19.36
CA VAL A 245 -1.77 -4.09 18.94
C VAL A 245 -3.04 -4.80 18.50
N HIS A 246 -3.12 -5.07 17.21
CA HIS A 246 -4.28 -5.71 16.59
C HIS A 246 -3.94 -7.08 16.01
N THR A 247 -4.97 -7.92 15.83
CA THR A 247 -4.84 -9.11 15.00
C THR A 247 -4.79 -8.71 13.52
N THR A 248 -4.13 -9.53 12.70
CA THR A 248 -4.11 -9.33 11.25
C THR A 248 -5.52 -9.35 10.65
N GLN A 249 -6.42 -10.16 11.23
CA GLN A 249 -7.82 -10.23 10.83
C GLN A 249 -8.55 -8.91 11.06
N THR A 250 -8.52 -8.34 12.26
CA THR A 250 -9.18 -7.06 12.56
C THR A 250 -8.64 -5.93 11.69
N SER A 251 -7.32 -5.90 11.48
CA SER A 251 -6.69 -4.91 10.61
C SER A 251 -7.06 -5.12 9.15
N GLY A 252 -7.17 -6.37 8.70
CA GLY A 252 -7.63 -6.73 7.37
C GLY A 252 -9.06 -6.30 7.10
N GLU A 253 -9.97 -6.52 8.04
CA GLU A 253 -11.37 -6.09 7.95
C GLU A 253 -11.50 -4.56 7.86
N ARG A 254 -10.68 -3.81 8.62
CA ARG A 254 -10.62 -2.34 8.54
C ARG A 254 -10.09 -1.84 7.19
N ALA A 255 -9.05 -2.49 6.65
CA ALA A 255 -8.53 -2.15 5.34
C ALA A 255 -9.54 -2.49 4.23
N ALA A 256 -10.23 -3.61 4.34
CA ALA A 256 -11.29 -4.01 3.43
C ALA A 256 -12.45 -3.00 3.40
N ALA A 257 -12.88 -2.51 4.56
CA ALA A 257 -13.95 -1.51 4.66
C ALA A 257 -13.62 -0.21 3.91
N LEU A 258 -12.34 0.18 3.86
CA LEU A 258 -11.91 1.37 3.09
C LEU A 258 -11.75 1.09 1.59
N ALA A 259 -11.53 -0.16 1.21
CA ALA A 259 -11.26 -0.54 -0.17
C ALA A 259 -12.53 -0.94 -0.95
N SER A 260 -13.60 -1.36 -0.26
CA SER A 260 -14.80 -1.93 -0.90
C SER A 260 -16.12 -1.53 -0.24
N GLY A 261 -16.09 -0.74 0.83
CA GLY A 261 -17.30 -0.37 1.55
C GLY A 261 -18.20 0.59 0.74
N PRO A 262 -19.54 0.40 0.73
CA PRO A 262 -20.49 1.34 0.09
C PRO A 262 -20.40 2.73 0.74
N ASP A 263 -20.06 2.79 2.02
CA ASP A 263 -19.83 4.01 2.80
C ASP A 263 -18.35 4.36 2.88
N ALA A 264 -17.55 3.99 1.87
CA ALA A 264 -16.15 4.37 1.85
C ALA A 264 -16.04 5.87 2.14
N ALA A 265 -15.35 6.20 3.21
CA ALA A 265 -15.23 7.58 3.69
C ALA A 265 -14.74 8.51 2.57
N PRO A 266 -15.08 9.81 2.60
CA PRO A 266 -14.55 10.78 1.66
C PRO A 266 -13.05 10.61 1.47
N GLY A 267 -12.56 10.78 0.24
CA GLY A 267 -11.12 10.69 -0.07
C GLY A 267 -10.28 11.75 0.67
N GLY A 268 -8.96 11.57 0.63
CA GLY A 268 -8.00 12.49 1.23
C GLY A 268 -7.92 12.37 2.75
N ARG A 269 -8.09 11.16 3.31
CA ARG A 269 -8.06 10.95 4.77
C ARG A 269 -7.09 9.86 5.18
N TYR A 270 -6.64 9.99 6.42
CA TYR A 270 -5.86 8.98 7.12
C TYR A 270 -6.70 8.31 8.20
N PHE A 271 -6.63 6.99 8.26
CA PHE A 271 -7.41 6.17 9.19
C PHE A 271 -6.50 5.41 10.14
N ALA A 272 -6.87 5.39 11.42
CA ALA A 272 -6.31 4.51 12.42
C ALA A 272 -7.44 3.95 13.30
N LYS A 273 -7.32 2.67 13.71
CA LYS A 273 -8.35 2.00 14.55
C LYS A 273 -9.77 2.05 13.95
N GLY A 274 -9.89 2.10 12.62
CA GLY A 274 -11.17 2.18 11.92
C GLY A 274 -11.83 3.56 11.90
N LYS A 275 -11.15 4.61 12.35
CA LYS A 275 -11.65 5.99 12.37
C LYS A 275 -10.74 6.92 11.58
N ALA A 276 -11.31 7.93 10.94
CA ALA A 276 -10.54 9.01 10.36
C ALA A 276 -9.90 9.85 11.49
N VAL A 277 -8.58 10.01 11.42
CA VAL A 277 -7.80 10.76 12.40
C VAL A 277 -6.81 11.68 11.70
N ARG A 278 -6.19 12.60 12.44
CA ARG A 278 -5.09 13.40 11.89
C ARG A 278 -3.84 12.55 11.74
N SER A 279 -3.13 12.73 10.64
CA SER A 279 -1.78 12.21 10.41
C SER A 279 -0.73 13.19 10.95
N SER A 280 0.56 12.93 10.72
CA SER A 280 1.64 13.83 11.16
C SER A 280 1.50 15.24 10.59
N ALA A 281 2.00 16.24 11.32
CA ALA A 281 1.97 17.64 10.85
C ALA A 281 2.64 17.80 9.49
N GLN A 282 3.79 17.15 9.27
CA GLN A 282 4.54 17.20 8.01
C GLN A 282 3.73 16.67 6.83
N SER A 283 2.85 15.70 7.02
CA SER A 283 2.06 15.12 5.95
C SER A 283 1.05 16.09 5.31
N TYR A 284 0.72 17.19 5.99
CA TYR A 284 -0.17 18.25 5.47
C TYR A 284 0.57 19.33 4.69
N ASP A 285 1.90 19.27 4.62
CA ASP A 285 2.67 20.22 3.81
C ASP A 285 2.47 19.94 2.31
N GLN A 286 1.71 20.82 1.66
CA GLN A 286 1.38 20.68 0.25
C GLN A 286 2.60 20.87 -0.68
N ALA A 287 3.64 21.57 -0.22
CA ALA A 287 4.86 21.71 -1.01
C ALA A 287 5.58 20.35 -1.09
N LEU A 288 5.70 19.66 0.05
CA LEU A 288 6.29 18.32 0.11
C LEU A 288 5.43 17.27 -0.64
N GLN A 289 4.10 17.37 -0.54
CA GLN A 289 3.19 16.50 -1.31
C GLN A 289 3.41 16.64 -2.81
N ARG A 290 3.51 17.89 -3.29
CA ARG A 290 3.74 18.21 -4.72
C ARG A 290 5.13 17.80 -5.17
N GLU A 291 6.14 18.06 -4.36
CA GLU A 291 7.53 17.66 -4.64
C GLU A 291 7.64 16.15 -4.82
N LEU A 292 7.14 15.36 -3.86
CA LEU A 292 7.12 13.90 -3.95
C LEU A 292 6.40 13.40 -5.20
N TRP A 293 5.28 14.02 -5.56
CA TRP A 293 4.51 13.65 -6.74
C TRP A 293 5.28 13.87 -8.03
N ILE A 294 5.89 15.06 -8.18
CA ILE A 294 6.67 15.42 -9.37
C ILE A 294 7.88 14.50 -9.51
N SER A 295 8.67 14.35 -8.45
CA SER A 295 9.85 13.48 -8.44
C SER A 295 9.49 12.01 -8.69
N SER A 296 8.36 11.53 -8.14
CA SER A 296 7.88 10.16 -8.42
C SER A 296 7.47 10.00 -9.90
N ALA A 297 6.88 11.02 -10.52
CA ALA A 297 6.56 11.00 -11.94
C ALA A 297 7.83 10.91 -12.79
N GLU A 298 8.84 11.73 -12.49
CA GLU A 298 10.13 11.72 -13.17
C GLU A 298 10.84 10.36 -13.02
N MET A 299 10.95 9.85 -11.79
CA MET A 299 11.58 8.55 -11.50
C MET A 299 10.89 7.37 -12.18
N THR A 300 9.60 7.49 -12.50
CA THR A 300 8.82 6.42 -13.15
C THR A 300 8.59 6.66 -14.63
N GLY A 301 9.09 7.77 -15.19
CA GLY A 301 8.90 8.13 -16.59
C GLY A 301 7.44 8.43 -16.96
N LEU A 302 6.65 8.91 -15.99
CA LEU A 302 5.26 9.28 -16.22
C LEU A 302 5.10 10.81 -16.33
N PRO A 303 4.07 11.30 -17.04
CA PRO A 303 3.74 12.72 -16.99
C PRO A 303 3.32 13.13 -15.59
N VAL A 304 3.68 14.36 -15.17
CA VAL A 304 3.30 14.91 -13.86
C VAL A 304 1.79 15.03 -13.72
N GLU A 305 1.12 15.47 -14.79
CA GLU A 305 -0.33 15.64 -14.80
C GLU A 305 -1.06 14.30 -15.00
N ILE A 306 -2.21 14.18 -14.36
CA ILE A 306 -3.15 13.08 -14.63
C ILE A 306 -3.87 13.45 -15.92
N ARG A 307 -3.76 12.62 -16.97
CA ARG A 307 -4.47 12.87 -18.22
C ARG A 307 -5.97 12.69 -18.00
N ASN A 308 -6.74 13.66 -18.45
CA ASN A 308 -8.19 13.53 -18.54
C ASN A 308 -8.50 12.63 -19.75
N GLY A 309 -8.99 11.44 -19.49
CA GLY A 309 -9.51 10.43 -20.38
C GLY A 309 -9.41 10.68 -21.89
N ALA A 310 -8.38 10.11 -22.50
CA ALA A 310 -8.43 9.49 -23.81
C ALA A 310 -7.36 8.38 -23.81
N PRO A 311 -7.69 7.16 -24.22
CA PRO A 311 -6.68 6.15 -24.47
C PRO A 311 -5.73 6.64 -25.58
N PRO A 312 -4.44 6.21 -25.56
CA PRO A 312 -3.52 6.52 -26.65
C PRO A 312 -3.97 5.94 -27.97
#